data_bde16bca69b5683f1c47c81e5900c805
#
_entry.id   bde16bca69b5683f1c47c81e5900c805
#
_cell.length_a   1.000
_cell.length_b   1.000
_cell.length_c   1.000
_cell.angle_alpha   90.00
_cell.angle_beta   90.00
_cell.angle_gamma   90.00
#
_symmetry.space_group_name_H-M   'P 1'
#
loop_
_entity.id
_entity.type
_entity.pdbx_description
1 polymer ?
#
loop_
_entity_poly.entity_id
_entity_poly.type
_entity_poly.pdbx_seq_one_letter_code
_entity_poly.pdbx_strand_id
1 'polypeptide(L)'
;SSDVCSSDLDTVASRMAVFRRLMHPQEGSKLFGPIRILVMPVRSLIQPVVAGLGDVEPLVFSQGEELALDEASHRLVENAYTRVDLVMDRGEFAVRGGIIDVFPPTLPHPVRIEFFGDEIDTIKEFHASDQRTYGSDIPMVWATPCRELQLTEKVRVRAKSLIGSIPNAEDMLESI
;
A
#
# COMPACT_ATOMS: atom_id res chain seq x y z
N SER A 1 -7.79 7.39 -20.29
CA SER A 1 -6.70 8.03 -19.52
C SER A 1 -6.48 7.40 -18.13
N SER A 2 -7.36 6.49 -17.70
CA SER A 2 -7.25 5.76 -16.41
C SER A 2 -6.28 4.57 -16.42
N ASP A 3 -6.03 3.98 -17.57
CA ASP A 3 -5.23 2.74 -17.66
C ASP A 3 -3.72 2.92 -17.39
N VAL A 4 -3.19 4.11 -17.59
CA VAL A 4 -1.76 4.40 -17.35
C VAL A 4 -1.46 4.47 -15.84
N CYS A 5 -2.38 4.98 -15.04
CA CYS A 5 -2.18 5.12 -13.59
C CYS A 5 -2.23 3.78 -12.86
N SER A 6 -3.08 2.85 -13.30
CA SER A 6 -3.23 1.53 -12.69
C SER A 6 -1.98 0.64 -12.88
N SER A 7 -1.39 0.65 -14.09
CA SER A 7 -0.16 -0.12 -14.37
C SER A 7 1.06 0.37 -13.58
N ASP A 8 1.12 1.66 -13.28
CA ASP A 8 2.21 2.23 -12.49
C ASP A 8 2.12 1.83 -11.02
N LEU A 9 0.91 1.82 -10.43
CA LEU A 9 0.68 1.39 -9.05
C LEU A 9 1.04 -0.08 -8.82
N ASP A 10 0.65 -0.97 -9.73
CA ASP A 10 0.99 -2.40 -9.67
C ASP A 10 2.50 -2.62 -9.71
N THR A 11 3.19 -1.87 -10.56
CA THR A 11 4.65 -1.93 -10.69
C THR A 11 5.34 -1.45 -9.43
N VAL A 12 4.93 -0.31 -8.88
CA VAL A 12 5.47 0.26 -7.64
C VAL A 12 5.27 -0.72 -6.48
N ALA A 13 4.04 -1.18 -6.25
CA ALA A 13 3.72 -2.09 -5.15
C ALA A 13 4.46 -3.43 -5.27
N SER A 14 4.57 -3.98 -6.49
CA SER A 14 5.33 -5.21 -6.74
C SER A 14 6.82 -5.03 -6.45
N ARG A 15 7.41 -3.90 -6.84
CA ARG A 15 8.80 -3.56 -6.50
C ARG A 15 8.99 -3.46 -4.99
N MET A 16 8.13 -2.73 -4.30
CA MET A 16 8.20 -2.59 -2.84
C MET A 16 8.09 -3.94 -2.14
N ALA A 17 7.18 -4.82 -2.57
CA ALA A 17 7.04 -6.16 -2.03
C ALA A 17 8.31 -7.00 -2.23
N VAL A 18 8.97 -6.89 -3.38
CA VAL A 18 10.25 -7.57 -3.65
C VAL A 18 11.35 -7.04 -2.73
N PHE A 19 11.53 -5.71 -2.61
CA PHE A 19 12.54 -5.13 -1.74
C PHE A 19 12.29 -5.49 -0.27
N ARG A 20 11.03 -5.46 0.19
CA ARG A 20 10.68 -5.87 1.54
C ARG A 20 11.07 -7.31 1.82
N ARG A 21 10.78 -8.23 0.89
CA ARG A 21 11.15 -9.65 1.01
C ARG A 21 12.66 -9.90 0.96
N LEU A 22 13.42 -9.06 0.25
CA LEU A 22 14.88 -9.14 0.22
C LEU A 22 15.51 -8.68 1.54
N MET A 23 14.97 -7.61 2.14
CA MET A 23 15.50 -7.02 3.36
C MET A 23 14.96 -7.70 4.62
N HIS A 24 13.68 -8.05 4.64
CA HIS A 24 12.97 -8.59 5.79
C HIS A 24 12.12 -9.81 5.42
N PRO A 25 12.74 -10.93 5.02
CA PRO A 25 12.00 -12.14 4.66
C PRO A 25 11.29 -12.74 5.89
N GLN A 26 10.03 -13.17 5.69
CA GLN A 26 9.27 -13.87 6.73
C GLN A 26 9.43 -15.38 6.57
N GLU A 27 10.19 -16.01 7.43
CA GLU A 27 10.41 -17.45 7.43
C GLU A 27 9.08 -18.21 7.52
N GLY A 28 8.91 -19.22 6.67
CA GLY A 28 7.70 -20.04 6.62
C GLY A 28 6.51 -19.46 5.85
N SER A 29 6.54 -18.20 5.44
CA SER A 29 5.51 -17.61 4.59
C SER A 29 5.69 -17.99 3.13
N LYS A 30 4.63 -18.47 2.46
CA LYS A 30 4.65 -18.72 1.01
C LYS A 30 4.67 -17.44 0.19
N LEU A 31 4.02 -16.38 0.68
CA LEU A 31 3.88 -15.11 -0.02
C LEU A 31 5.03 -14.15 0.29
N PHE A 32 5.51 -14.14 1.53
CA PHE A 32 6.47 -13.15 2.03
C PHE A 32 7.79 -13.77 2.50
N GLY A 33 7.98 -15.06 2.20
CA GLY A 33 9.20 -15.80 2.51
C GLY A 33 10.42 -15.32 1.72
N PRO A 34 11.61 -15.85 2.03
CA PRO A 34 12.84 -15.48 1.38
C PRO A 34 12.79 -15.73 -0.13
N ILE A 35 13.31 -14.78 -0.91
CA ILE A 35 13.42 -14.91 -2.37
C ILE A 35 14.65 -15.77 -2.66
N ARG A 36 14.45 -16.91 -3.31
CA ARG A 36 15.53 -17.84 -3.70
C ARG A 36 16.09 -17.53 -5.07
N ILE A 37 15.24 -17.06 -5.98
CA ILE A 37 15.62 -16.68 -7.35
C ILE A 37 14.86 -15.41 -7.69
N LEU A 38 15.60 -14.39 -8.15
CA LEU A 38 15.04 -13.13 -8.64
C LEU A 38 15.44 -12.95 -10.11
N VAL A 39 14.45 -12.86 -10.99
CA VAL A 39 14.65 -12.58 -12.41
C VAL A 39 14.14 -11.17 -12.71
N MET A 40 15.02 -10.32 -13.24
CA MET A 40 14.67 -8.95 -13.56
C MET A 40 15.39 -8.47 -14.84
N PRO A 41 14.82 -7.50 -15.58
CA PRO A 41 15.54 -6.82 -16.65
C PRO A 41 16.73 -6.02 -16.12
N VAL A 42 17.81 -5.92 -16.91
CA VAL A 42 18.98 -5.11 -16.56
C VAL A 42 18.60 -3.66 -16.23
N ARG A 43 17.62 -3.10 -16.95
CA ARG A 43 17.11 -1.74 -16.67
C ARG A 43 16.62 -1.59 -15.23
N SER A 44 15.94 -2.59 -14.68
CA SER A 44 15.47 -2.56 -13.29
C SER A 44 16.61 -2.61 -12.27
N LEU A 45 17.72 -3.27 -12.62
CA LEU A 45 18.90 -3.36 -11.77
C LEU A 45 19.67 -2.03 -11.66
N ILE A 46 19.73 -1.27 -12.76
CA ILE A 46 20.45 0.02 -12.81
C ILE A 46 19.60 1.22 -12.46
N GLN A 47 18.26 1.03 -12.29
CA GLN A 47 17.35 2.10 -11.93
C GLN A 47 17.61 2.53 -10.47
N PRO A 48 17.74 3.84 -10.20
CA PRO A 48 17.86 4.33 -8.83
C PRO A 48 16.68 3.90 -7.97
N VAL A 49 16.96 3.57 -6.74
CA VAL A 49 15.99 3.15 -5.72
C VAL A 49 16.04 4.14 -4.57
N VAL A 50 14.89 4.49 -4.02
CA VAL A 50 14.81 5.34 -2.83
C VAL A 50 15.47 4.59 -1.65
N ALA A 51 16.34 5.28 -0.91
CA ALA A 51 16.98 4.71 0.27
C ALA A 51 15.92 4.32 1.31
N GLY A 52 16.03 3.10 1.86
CA GLY A 52 15.08 2.57 2.84
C GLY A 52 13.79 2.00 2.24
N LEU A 53 13.70 1.85 0.90
CA LEU A 53 12.50 1.33 0.27
C LEU A 53 12.10 -0.06 0.80
N GLY A 54 13.06 -0.92 1.09
CA GLY A 54 12.82 -2.25 1.67
C GLY A 54 12.43 -2.23 3.15
N ASP A 55 12.63 -1.11 3.84
CA ASP A 55 12.28 -0.95 5.26
C ASP A 55 10.85 -0.44 5.46
N VAL A 56 10.19 0.02 4.40
CA VAL A 56 8.80 0.46 4.46
C VAL A 56 7.90 -0.71 4.83
N GLU A 57 7.17 -0.57 5.94
CA GLU A 57 6.26 -1.61 6.41
C GLU A 57 4.89 -1.48 5.75
N PRO A 58 4.38 -2.56 5.13
CA PRO A 58 3.00 -2.60 4.69
C PRO A 58 2.07 -2.52 5.90
N LEU A 59 0.88 -1.98 5.72
CA LEU A 59 -0.18 -2.15 6.71
C LEU A 59 -0.71 -3.58 6.60
N VAL A 60 -0.66 -4.31 7.71
CA VAL A 60 -1.14 -5.69 7.78
C VAL A 60 -2.49 -5.68 8.48
N PHE A 61 -3.46 -6.35 7.88
CA PHE A 61 -4.74 -6.67 8.48
C PHE A 61 -4.77 -8.18 8.73
N SER A 62 -4.84 -8.59 9.99
CA SER A 62 -4.90 -10.00 10.39
C SER A 62 -6.18 -10.25 11.18
N GLN A 63 -6.92 -11.29 10.82
CA GLN A 63 -8.14 -11.66 11.53
C GLN A 63 -7.83 -12.00 13.00
N GLY A 64 -8.60 -11.42 13.92
CA GLY A 64 -8.44 -11.58 15.38
C GLY A 64 -7.38 -10.65 15.99
N GLU A 65 -6.70 -9.79 15.21
CA GLU A 65 -5.78 -8.79 15.74
C GLU A 65 -6.50 -7.47 16.07
N GLU A 66 -6.02 -6.79 17.12
CA GLU A 66 -6.50 -5.47 17.50
C GLU A 66 -5.83 -4.38 16.66
N LEU A 67 -6.64 -3.57 15.98
CA LEU A 67 -6.22 -2.40 15.22
C LEU A 67 -7.36 -1.39 15.21
N ALA A 68 -7.16 -0.24 15.80
CA ALA A 68 -8.17 0.81 15.77
C ALA A 68 -8.48 1.25 14.32
N LEU A 69 -9.77 1.34 13.98
CA LEU A 69 -10.23 1.68 12.63
C LEU A 69 -9.67 3.04 12.16
N ASP A 70 -9.60 4.02 13.05
CA ASP A 70 -9.04 5.34 12.74
C ASP A 70 -7.53 5.26 12.47
N GLU A 71 -6.79 4.43 13.23
CA GLU A 71 -5.37 4.18 13.00
C GLU A 71 -5.15 3.51 11.65
N ALA A 72 -5.92 2.47 11.33
CA ALA A 72 -5.87 1.79 10.04
C ALA A 72 -6.13 2.77 8.88
N SER A 73 -7.15 3.61 9.00
CA SER A 73 -7.48 4.66 8.03
C SER A 73 -6.33 5.65 7.84
N HIS A 74 -5.73 6.12 8.93
CA HIS A 74 -4.61 7.05 8.89
C HIS A 74 -3.38 6.43 8.21
N ARG A 75 -3.04 5.19 8.55
CA ARG A 75 -1.92 4.45 7.94
C ARG A 75 -2.14 4.17 6.46
N LEU A 76 -3.38 3.94 6.01
CA LEU A 76 -3.70 3.83 4.58
C LEU A 76 -3.40 5.14 3.84
N VAL A 77 -3.78 6.29 4.41
CA VAL A 77 -3.46 7.61 3.83
C VAL A 77 -1.94 7.84 3.79
N GLU A 78 -1.21 7.51 4.85
CA GLU A 78 0.26 7.59 4.88
C GLU A 78 0.90 6.70 3.80
N ASN A 79 0.32 5.52 3.55
CA ASN A 79 0.73 4.60 2.49
C ASN A 79 0.25 5.03 1.08
N ALA A 80 -0.26 6.27 0.97
CA ALA A 80 -0.71 6.90 -0.27
C ALA A 80 -1.91 6.23 -0.95
N TYR A 81 -2.79 5.58 -0.15
CA TYR A 81 -4.10 5.20 -0.62
C TYR A 81 -5.02 6.42 -0.71
N THR A 82 -5.85 6.45 -1.72
CA THR A 82 -6.87 7.49 -1.91
C THR A 82 -8.16 7.11 -1.21
N ARG A 83 -8.66 7.97 -0.31
CA ARG A 83 -9.96 7.76 0.31
C ARG A 83 -11.07 8.13 -0.66
N VAL A 84 -12.01 7.20 -0.85
CA VAL A 84 -13.17 7.34 -1.75
C VAL A 84 -14.45 6.92 -1.04
N ASP A 85 -15.62 7.22 -1.62
CA ASP A 85 -16.90 6.74 -1.10
C ASP A 85 -17.17 5.28 -1.48
N LEU A 86 -16.65 4.85 -2.63
CA LEU A 86 -16.81 3.50 -3.17
C LEU A 86 -15.52 3.04 -3.83
N VAL A 87 -14.99 1.91 -3.39
CA VAL A 87 -13.74 1.35 -3.91
C VAL A 87 -13.98 0.67 -5.26
N MET A 88 -13.29 1.16 -6.28
CA MET A 88 -13.37 0.65 -7.65
C MET A 88 -11.99 0.29 -8.21
N ASP A 89 -10.97 1.08 -7.89
CA ASP A 89 -9.64 0.97 -8.47
C ASP A 89 -8.59 0.64 -7.40
N ARG A 90 -7.45 0.08 -7.85
CA ARG A 90 -6.31 -0.21 -6.98
C ARG A 90 -5.75 1.06 -6.35
N GLY A 91 -5.34 0.96 -5.08
CA GLY A 91 -4.86 2.10 -4.30
C GLY A 91 -5.97 2.94 -3.69
N GLU A 92 -7.22 2.50 -3.76
CA GLU A 92 -8.36 3.15 -3.11
C GLU A 92 -8.76 2.45 -1.82
N PHE A 93 -9.35 3.21 -0.90
CA PHE A 93 -10.02 2.68 0.28
C PHE A 93 -11.25 3.50 0.66
N ALA A 94 -12.21 2.86 1.31
CA ALA A 94 -13.43 3.49 1.85
C ALA A 94 -13.65 3.03 3.29
N VAL A 95 -14.20 3.94 4.12
CA VAL A 95 -14.58 3.64 5.51
C VAL A 95 -16.07 3.90 5.67
N ARG A 96 -16.81 2.89 6.13
CA ARG A 96 -18.25 2.96 6.35
C ARG A 96 -18.63 2.25 7.63
N GLY A 97 -18.96 3.01 8.69
CA GLY A 97 -19.22 2.42 10.00
C GLY A 97 -17.99 1.65 10.51
N GLY A 98 -18.16 0.38 10.89
CA GLY A 98 -17.10 -0.52 11.32
C GLY A 98 -16.44 -1.30 10.18
N ILE A 99 -16.42 -0.79 8.94
CA ILE A 99 -15.92 -1.51 7.76
C ILE A 99 -14.88 -0.65 7.04
N ILE A 100 -13.76 -1.27 6.67
CA ILE A 100 -12.80 -0.74 5.70
C ILE A 100 -12.85 -1.61 4.46
N ASP A 101 -13.20 -1.01 3.33
CA ASP A 101 -12.99 -1.57 2.01
C ASP A 101 -11.67 -1.03 1.47
N VAL A 102 -10.78 -1.90 1.00
CA VAL A 102 -9.48 -1.48 0.44
C VAL A 102 -9.10 -2.32 -0.77
N PHE A 103 -8.48 -1.69 -1.77
CA PHE A 103 -7.96 -2.40 -2.93
C PHE A 103 -6.42 -2.28 -2.99
N PRO A 104 -5.70 -3.19 -2.31
CA PRO A 104 -4.26 -3.23 -2.39
C PRO A 104 -3.78 -3.44 -3.83
N PRO A 105 -2.75 -2.69 -4.30
CA PRO A 105 -2.26 -2.83 -5.68
C PRO A 105 -1.76 -4.24 -6.03
N THR A 106 -1.31 -5.00 -5.04
CA THR A 106 -0.80 -6.37 -5.23
C THR A 106 -1.86 -7.45 -5.31
N LEU A 107 -3.14 -7.11 -5.03
CA LEU A 107 -4.23 -8.07 -5.06
C LEU A 107 -5.03 -8.00 -6.37
N PRO A 108 -5.60 -9.13 -6.83
CA PRO A 108 -6.48 -9.15 -8.00
C PRO A 108 -7.85 -8.52 -7.73
N HIS A 109 -8.31 -8.56 -6.46
CA HIS A 109 -9.62 -8.09 -6.03
C HIS A 109 -9.51 -7.25 -4.75
N PRO A 110 -10.42 -6.27 -4.54
CA PRO A 110 -10.49 -5.54 -3.29
C PRO A 110 -10.96 -6.44 -2.15
N VAL A 111 -10.64 -6.03 -0.92
CA VAL A 111 -11.01 -6.74 0.30
C VAL A 111 -11.82 -5.85 1.21
N ARG A 112 -12.80 -6.47 1.87
CA ARG A 112 -13.62 -5.88 2.93
C ARG A 112 -13.14 -6.40 4.26
N ILE A 113 -12.85 -5.49 5.18
CA ILE A 113 -12.37 -5.76 6.52
C ILE A 113 -13.45 -5.27 7.49
N GLU A 114 -14.06 -6.16 8.22
CA GLU A 114 -15.10 -5.85 9.19
C GLU A 114 -14.49 -5.84 10.58
N PHE A 115 -14.82 -4.81 11.35
CA PHE A 115 -14.33 -4.59 12.70
C PHE A 115 -15.45 -4.79 13.72
N PHE A 116 -15.13 -5.47 14.80
CA PHE A 116 -15.95 -5.51 16.01
C PHE A 116 -15.23 -4.75 17.13
N GLY A 117 -15.60 -3.49 17.34
CA GLY A 117 -14.77 -2.57 18.13
C GLY A 117 -13.46 -2.29 17.39
N ASP A 118 -12.34 -2.56 18.06
CA ASP A 118 -10.99 -2.42 17.49
C ASP A 118 -10.41 -3.77 17.00
N GLU A 119 -11.17 -4.87 17.11
CA GLU A 119 -10.74 -6.19 16.64
C GLU A 119 -11.19 -6.41 15.18
N ILE A 120 -10.29 -6.96 14.36
CA ILE A 120 -10.60 -7.37 12.99
C ILE A 120 -11.36 -8.70 13.05
N ASP A 121 -12.65 -8.66 12.78
CA ASP A 121 -13.54 -9.83 12.85
C ASP A 121 -13.45 -10.69 11.59
N THR A 122 -13.66 -10.09 10.40
CA THR A 122 -13.59 -10.82 9.13
C THR A 122 -12.85 -10.02 8.04
N ILE A 123 -12.20 -10.77 7.14
CA ILE A 123 -11.58 -10.22 5.92
C ILE A 123 -12.07 -11.06 4.75
N LYS A 124 -12.72 -10.45 3.75
CA LYS A 124 -13.26 -11.12 2.56
C LYS A 124 -12.96 -10.36 1.30
N GLU A 125 -12.73 -11.07 0.19
CA GLU A 125 -12.74 -10.45 -1.12
C GLU A 125 -14.15 -10.00 -1.50
N PHE A 126 -14.23 -8.95 -2.32
CA PHE A 126 -15.48 -8.53 -2.93
C PHE A 126 -15.28 -8.09 -4.39
N HIS A 127 -16.36 -8.09 -5.15
CA HIS A 127 -16.34 -7.58 -6.51
C HIS A 127 -16.55 -6.05 -6.51
N ALA A 128 -15.62 -5.31 -7.11
CA ALA A 128 -15.73 -3.85 -7.23
C ALA A 128 -17.01 -3.43 -7.96
N SER A 129 -17.46 -4.22 -8.95
CA SER A 129 -18.61 -3.91 -9.80
C SER A 129 -19.95 -3.90 -9.09
N ASP A 130 -20.18 -4.79 -8.11
CA ASP A 130 -21.46 -4.93 -7.40
C ASP A 130 -21.32 -4.84 -5.87
N GLN A 131 -20.09 -4.68 -5.37
CA GLN A 131 -19.73 -4.52 -3.94
C GLN A 131 -20.10 -5.73 -3.07
N ARG A 132 -20.34 -6.91 -3.68
CA ARG A 132 -20.69 -8.13 -2.95
C ARG A 132 -19.45 -8.93 -2.59
N THR A 133 -19.37 -9.32 -1.33
CA THR A 133 -18.34 -10.24 -0.84
C THR A 133 -18.57 -11.66 -1.36
N TYR A 134 -17.48 -12.38 -1.57
CA TYR A 134 -17.51 -13.78 -2.00
C TYR A 134 -16.34 -14.55 -1.38
N GLY A 135 -16.39 -15.87 -1.49
CA GLY A 135 -15.32 -16.75 -1.00
C GLY A 135 -15.34 -16.96 0.51
N SER A 136 -14.27 -17.54 1.01
CA SER A 136 -14.03 -17.76 2.43
C SER A 136 -13.24 -16.61 3.05
N ASP A 137 -13.22 -16.54 4.38
CA ASP A 137 -12.43 -15.57 5.11
C ASP A 137 -10.94 -15.71 4.78
N ILE A 138 -10.26 -14.57 4.67
CA ILE A 138 -8.83 -14.48 4.45
C ILE A 138 -8.16 -14.21 5.80
N PRO A 139 -7.18 -15.02 6.23
CA PRO A 139 -6.59 -14.85 7.55
C PRO A 139 -5.75 -13.57 7.67
N MET A 140 -5.18 -13.10 6.57
CA MET A 140 -4.29 -11.93 6.57
C MET A 140 -4.22 -11.28 5.19
N VAL A 141 -4.18 -9.95 5.16
CA VAL A 141 -3.97 -9.14 3.95
C VAL A 141 -2.89 -8.09 4.20
N TRP A 142 -2.04 -7.89 3.21
CA TRP A 142 -1.06 -6.81 3.19
C TRP A 142 -1.54 -5.69 2.26
N ALA A 143 -1.74 -4.49 2.83
CA ALA A 143 -1.90 -3.27 2.09
C ALA A 143 -0.52 -2.64 1.88
N THR A 144 0.13 -3.00 0.75
CA THR A 144 1.43 -2.44 0.36
C THR A 144 1.27 -0.96 0.00
N PRO A 145 2.28 -0.12 0.31
CA PRO A 145 2.22 1.28 -0.05
C PRO A 145 2.06 1.51 -1.56
N CYS A 146 1.32 2.56 -1.91
CA CYS A 146 1.06 2.96 -3.30
C CYS A 146 2.13 3.87 -3.90
N ARG A 147 3.15 4.27 -3.11
CA ARG A 147 4.28 5.11 -3.55
C ARG A 147 5.60 4.58 -2.98
N GLU A 148 6.66 4.66 -3.79
CA GLU A 148 8.03 4.39 -3.34
C GLU A 148 8.54 5.46 -2.37
N LEU A 149 8.26 6.73 -2.67
CA LEU A 149 8.63 7.85 -1.80
C LEU A 149 7.50 8.14 -0.81
N GLN A 150 7.69 7.72 0.44
CA GLN A 150 6.78 8.05 1.53
C GLN A 150 7.00 9.51 1.96
N LEU A 151 5.92 10.29 2.06
CA LEU A 151 5.97 11.68 2.49
C LEU A 151 6.09 11.79 4.02
N THR A 152 7.11 11.16 4.58
CA THR A 152 7.41 11.25 6.01
C THR A 152 7.89 12.66 6.38
N GLU A 153 7.81 13.00 7.67
CA GLU A 153 8.33 14.30 8.14
C GLU A 153 9.81 14.52 7.79
N LYS A 154 10.63 13.45 7.82
CA LYS A 154 12.05 13.51 7.38
C LYS A 154 12.18 13.90 5.91
N VAL A 155 11.32 13.34 5.05
CA VAL A 155 11.29 13.65 3.61
C VAL A 155 10.82 15.09 3.40
N ARG A 156 9.78 15.53 4.10
CA ARG A 156 9.28 16.91 4.03
C ARG A 156 10.31 17.93 4.46
N VAL A 157 10.98 17.69 5.59
CA VAL A 157 12.09 18.56 6.08
C VAL A 157 13.22 18.60 5.06
N ARG A 158 13.59 17.44 4.49
CA ARG A 158 14.63 17.38 3.46
C ARG A 158 14.21 18.11 2.19
N ALA A 159 12.99 17.92 1.72
CA ALA A 159 12.46 18.64 0.54
C ALA A 159 12.52 20.15 0.75
N LYS A 160 12.03 20.64 1.90
CA LYS A 160 12.13 22.07 2.25
C LYS A 160 13.56 22.59 2.26
N SER A 161 14.54 21.81 2.71
CA SER A 161 15.95 22.22 2.71
C SER A 161 16.57 22.32 1.31
N LEU A 162 15.99 21.66 0.31
CA LEU A 162 16.48 21.66 -1.07
C LEU A 162 15.88 22.76 -1.95
N ILE A 163 14.82 23.43 -1.53
CA ILE A 163 14.07 24.42 -2.31
C ILE A 163 15.00 25.51 -2.83
N GLY A 164 15.88 26.04 -2.00
CA GLY A 164 16.84 27.08 -2.41
C GLY A 164 17.90 26.63 -3.41
N SER A 165 18.02 25.31 -3.67
CA SER A 165 19.01 24.73 -4.58
C SER A 165 18.41 24.25 -5.90
N ILE A 166 17.09 24.21 -6.02
CA ILE A 166 16.38 23.72 -7.22
C ILE A 166 15.62 24.88 -7.84
N PRO A 167 15.92 25.27 -9.09
CA PRO A 167 15.17 26.31 -9.80
C PRO A 167 13.68 25.95 -9.91
N ASN A 168 12.80 26.90 -9.63
CA ASN A 168 11.32 26.78 -9.69
C ASN A 168 10.73 25.74 -8.69
N ALA A 169 11.43 25.41 -7.61
CA ALA A 169 10.94 24.47 -6.61
C ALA A 169 9.81 25.07 -5.74
N GLU A 170 9.63 26.37 -5.71
CA GLU A 170 8.58 27.04 -4.94
C GLU A 170 7.18 26.63 -5.41
N ASP A 171 6.97 26.50 -6.73
CA ASP A 171 5.70 26.08 -7.31
C ASP A 171 5.35 24.61 -6.99
N MET A 172 6.35 23.79 -6.62
CA MET A 172 6.15 22.39 -6.27
C MET A 172 5.71 22.19 -4.80
N LEU A 173 5.86 23.20 -3.95
CA LEU A 173 5.51 23.11 -2.51
C LEU A 173 4.01 23.12 -2.24
N GLU A 174 3.22 23.76 -3.10
CA GLU A 174 1.77 23.78 -2.94
C GLU A 174 1.12 22.41 -3.18
N SER A 175 1.88 21.46 -3.72
CA SER A 175 1.41 20.09 -4.03
C SER A 175 1.89 19.02 -3.04
N ILE A 176 2.63 19.38 -1.99
CA ILE A 176 3.16 18.49 -0.94
C ILE A 176 2.54 18.85 0.41
#